data_9936365d55d07329663a53b92dac576a
#
_entry.id   9936365d55d07329663a53b92dac576a
#
_cell.length_a   1.000
_cell.length_b   1.000
_cell.length_c   1.000
_cell.angle_alpha   90.00
_cell.angle_beta   90.00
_cell.angle_gamma   90.00
#
_symmetry.space_group_name_H-M   'P 1'
#
loop_
_entity.id
_entity.type
_entity.pdbx_description
1 polymer ?
#
loop_
_entity_poly.entity_id
_entity_poly.type
_entity_poly.pdbx_seq_one_letter_code
_entity_poly.pdbx_strand_id
1 'polypeptide(L)'
;NRPHHRPVAVELPHTPLAPQQPSHGAPAALATVLSAQGTPVTPDELVESVYLPELHGSLPEEMTATARRYRMLAYPLSGSLTSLLTEIAHGNPVLVMQNLGNDWFENWHFAVVIGYDLENKTLILRSGTTKRWDTTLAVFERTWARSDYWALLILPPGEIPASAGLLRYLQAAHDRETTGQADAALTAYRAASFRWPQETAAWLAYGNTLYAG
;
A
#
# COMPACT_ATOMS: atom_id res chain seq x y z
N ASN A 1 -3.07 -29.61 3.37
CA ASN A 1 -3.52 -28.21 3.36
C ASN A 1 -4.03 -27.85 4.75
N ARG A 2 -3.15 -27.35 5.61
CA ARG A 2 -3.60 -26.72 6.85
C ARG A 2 -4.17 -25.37 6.46
N PRO A 3 -5.38 -25.00 6.89
CA PRO A 3 -5.86 -23.64 6.71
C PRO A 3 -4.87 -22.71 7.42
N HIS A 4 -4.33 -21.74 6.70
CA HIS A 4 -3.51 -20.68 7.29
C HIS A 4 -4.44 -19.89 8.21
N HIS A 5 -4.42 -20.21 9.50
CA HIS A 5 -5.16 -19.46 10.49
C HIS A 5 -4.55 -18.07 10.60
N ARG A 6 -5.31 -17.05 10.15
CA ARG A 6 -4.95 -15.66 10.39
C ARG A 6 -4.89 -15.43 11.90
N PRO A 7 -3.83 -14.77 12.41
CA PRO A 7 -3.80 -14.38 13.83
C PRO A 7 -5.04 -13.59 14.23
N VAL A 8 -5.47 -13.73 15.48
CA VAL A 8 -6.62 -13.00 16.04
C VAL A 8 -6.32 -11.50 16.19
N ALA A 9 -5.07 -11.17 16.50
CA ALA A 9 -4.62 -9.78 16.65
C ALA A 9 -3.19 -9.63 16.15
N VAL A 10 -2.91 -8.49 15.50
CA VAL A 10 -1.58 -8.13 15.00
C VAL A 10 -1.39 -6.63 15.17
N GLU A 11 -0.22 -6.21 15.61
CA GLU A 11 0.21 -4.81 15.54
C GLU A 11 1.67 -4.77 15.08
N LEU A 12 1.95 -4.04 14.00
CA LEU A 12 3.28 -3.91 13.43
C LEU A 12 4.10 -2.90 14.24
N PRO A 13 5.13 -3.33 15.00
CA PRO A 13 5.79 -2.48 15.97
C PRO A 13 6.77 -1.47 15.38
N HIS A 14 7.27 -1.73 14.17
CA HIS A 14 8.35 -0.96 13.56
C HIS A 14 7.90 -0.02 12.45
N THR A 15 6.60 0.25 12.35
CA THR A 15 6.10 1.25 11.42
C THR A 15 6.31 2.65 12.02
N PRO A 16 7.18 3.48 11.44
CA PRO A 16 7.51 4.78 12.02
C PRO A 16 6.35 5.76 11.95
N LEU A 17 6.33 6.72 12.87
CA LEU A 17 5.47 7.88 12.79
C LEU A 17 6.27 9.04 12.19
N ALA A 18 5.84 9.53 11.05
CA ALA A 18 6.45 10.70 10.43
C ALA A 18 5.76 11.97 10.95
N PRO A 19 6.50 12.93 11.54
CA PRO A 19 5.93 14.20 11.95
C PRO A 19 5.33 14.94 10.74
N GLN A 20 4.20 15.61 10.96
CA GLN A 20 3.51 16.29 9.85
C GLN A 20 2.85 17.60 10.30
N GLN A 21 2.59 18.48 9.33
CA GLN A 21 1.66 19.58 9.45
C GLN A 21 0.24 19.11 9.08
N PRO A 22 -0.83 19.78 9.54
CA PRO A 22 -2.20 19.32 9.31
C PRO A 22 -2.59 19.08 7.83
N SER A 23 -2.08 19.90 6.91
CA SER A 23 -2.35 19.76 5.46
C SER A 23 -1.47 18.72 4.75
N HIS A 24 -0.52 18.10 5.45
CA HIS A 24 0.47 17.20 4.90
C HIS A 24 0.29 15.74 5.33
N GLY A 25 -0.96 15.34 5.57
CA GLY A 25 -1.29 13.97 5.98
C GLY A 25 -0.90 12.91 4.94
N ALA A 26 -1.07 13.21 3.66
CA ALA A 26 -0.70 12.28 2.59
C ALA A 26 0.82 12.08 2.48
N PRO A 27 1.66 13.14 2.44
CA PRO A 27 3.11 12.96 2.50
C PRO A 27 3.58 12.17 3.72
N ALA A 28 2.99 12.43 4.89
CA ALA A 28 3.34 11.71 6.10
C ALA A 28 2.97 10.21 6.02
N ALA A 29 1.79 9.89 5.52
CA ALA A 29 1.35 8.51 5.34
C ALA A 29 2.26 7.76 4.36
N LEU A 30 2.59 8.37 3.23
CA LEU A 30 3.49 7.77 2.25
C LEU A 30 4.90 7.59 2.80
N ALA A 31 5.44 8.59 3.51
CA ALA A 31 6.75 8.49 4.16
C ALA A 31 6.79 7.35 5.18
N THR A 32 5.72 7.17 5.93
CA THR A 32 5.59 6.07 6.89
C THR A 32 5.71 4.72 6.20
N VAL A 33 4.99 4.50 5.11
CA VAL A 33 5.02 3.22 4.38
C VAL A 33 6.38 3.01 3.70
N LEU A 34 6.93 4.01 3.02
CA LEU A 34 8.23 3.90 2.37
C LEU A 34 9.34 3.59 3.37
N SER A 35 9.34 4.26 4.52
CA SER A 35 10.32 4.02 5.58
C SER A 35 10.17 2.62 6.18
N ALA A 36 8.95 2.14 6.37
CA ALA A 36 8.68 0.79 6.85
C ALA A 36 9.21 -0.28 5.88
N GLN A 37 9.27 0.03 4.58
CA GLN A 37 9.76 -0.88 3.54
C GLN A 37 11.25 -0.68 3.21
N GLY A 38 11.97 0.02 4.06
CA GLY A 38 13.43 0.16 3.94
C GLY A 38 13.91 1.34 3.11
N THR A 39 13.03 2.24 2.70
CA THR A 39 13.37 3.47 2.00
C THR A 39 13.11 4.67 2.92
N PRO A 40 14.09 5.09 3.74
CA PRO A 40 13.91 6.22 4.64
C PRO A 40 13.67 7.52 3.85
N VAL A 41 12.56 8.16 4.14
CA VAL A 41 12.19 9.43 3.52
C VAL A 41 11.35 10.24 4.52
N THR A 42 11.52 11.57 4.51
CA THR A 42 10.73 12.45 5.35
C THR A 42 9.49 12.95 4.61
N PRO A 43 8.42 13.35 5.32
CA PRO A 43 7.27 13.96 4.68
C PRO A 43 7.62 15.19 3.86
N ASP A 44 8.55 16.03 4.32
CA ASP A 44 8.98 17.24 3.62
C ASP A 44 9.58 16.94 2.24
N GLU A 45 10.31 15.84 2.10
CA GLU A 45 10.86 15.39 0.82
C GLU A 45 9.77 14.98 -0.17
N LEU A 46 8.58 14.62 0.30
CA LEU A 46 7.47 14.15 -0.53
C LEU A 46 6.44 15.23 -0.86
N VAL A 47 6.44 16.35 -0.14
CA VAL A 47 5.40 17.38 -0.29
C VAL A 47 5.26 17.85 -1.74
N GLU A 48 6.36 18.16 -2.42
CA GLU A 48 6.35 18.62 -3.81
C GLU A 48 5.76 17.58 -4.78
N SER A 49 5.93 16.29 -4.46
CA SER A 49 5.48 15.20 -5.33
C SER A 49 4.00 14.88 -5.15
N VAL A 50 3.45 15.01 -3.94
CA VAL A 50 2.11 14.49 -3.64
C VAL A 50 1.12 15.54 -3.15
N TYR A 51 1.59 16.71 -2.66
CA TYR A 51 0.70 17.75 -2.21
C TYR A 51 0.29 18.68 -3.33
N LEU A 52 -1.01 18.86 -3.53
CA LEU A 52 -1.60 19.75 -4.52
C LEU A 52 -2.23 20.94 -3.79
N PRO A 53 -1.62 22.15 -3.83
CA PRO A 53 -2.11 23.32 -3.10
C PRO A 53 -3.56 23.70 -3.44
N GLU A 54 -3.96 23.59 -4.72
CA GLU A 54 -5.31 23.90 -5.16
C GLU A 54 -6.38 23.02 -4.51
N LEU A 55 -6.01 21.81 -4.14
CA LEU A 55 -6.91 20.84 -3.50
C LEU A 55 -6.75 20.80 -1.99
N HIS A 56 -5.78 21.51 -1.42
CA HIS A 56 -5.35 21.37 -0.03
C HIS A 56 -5.13 19.92 0.41
N GLY A 57 -4.64 19.09 -0.51
CA GLY A 57 -4.46 17.66 -0.28
C GLY A 57 -3.76 16.98 -1.44
N SER A 58 -3.95 15.67 -1.53
CA SER A 58 -3.29 14.82 -2.52
C SER A 58 -4.28 13.91 -3.23
N LEU A 59 -3.92 13.48 -4.45
CA LEU A 59 -4.68 12.48 -5.19
C LEU A 59 -4.06 11.10 -5.01
N PRO A 60 -4.87 10.03 -5.02
CA PRO A 60 -4.36 8.65 -4.96
C PRO A 60 -3.33 8.34 -6.05
N GLU A 61 -3.54 8.85 -7.26
CA GLU A 61 -2.65 8.65 -8.41
C GLU A 61 -1.25 9.21 -8.14
N GLU A 62 -1.16 10.34 -7.43
CA GLU A 62 0.13 10.95 -7.06
C GLU A 62 0.87 10.09 -6.02
N MET A 63 0.15 9.46 -5.12
CA MET A 63 0.70 8.53 -4.14
C MET A 63 1.32 7.32 -4.83
N THR A 64 0.60 6.73 -5.78
CA THR A 64 1.05 5.58 -6.56
C THR A 64 2.26 5.93 -7.41
N ALA A 65 2.21 7.05 -8.13
CA ALA A 65 3.30 7.50 -9.00
C ALA A 65 4.57 7.79 -8.19
N THR A 66 4.43 8.41 -7.02
CA THR A 66 5.57 8.72 -6.16
C THR A 66 6.22 7.46 -5.60
N ALA A 67 5.43 6.48 -5.16
CA ALA A 67 5.97 5.19 -4.72
C ALA A 67 6.84 4.53 -5.81
N ARG A 68 6.37 4.58 -7.07
CA ARG A 68 7.12 4.06 -8.22
C ARG A 68 8.42 4.83 -8.47
N ARG A 69 8.43 6.14 -8.30
CA ARG A 69 9.67 6.95 -8.41
C ARG A 69 10.71 6.56 -7.36
N TYR A 70 10.28 6.09 -6.20
CA TYR A 70 11.16 5.53 -5.17
C TYR A 70 11.49 4.05 -5.40
N ARG A 71 11.27 3.54 -6.62
CA ARG A 71 11.61 2.17 -7.06
C ARG A 71 10.87 1.06 -6.32
N MET A 72 9.71 1.38 -5.78
CA MET A 72 8.88 0.40 -5.10
C MET A 72 7.82 -0.16 -6.04
N LEU A 73 7.38 -1.39 -5.77
CA LEU A 73 6.21 -1.96 -6.39
C LEU A 73 4.98 -1.36 -5.72
N ALA A 74 4.14 -0.69 -6.50
CA ALA A 74 2.85 -0.17 -6.04
C ALA A 74 1.76 -1.14 -6.45
N TYR A 75 1.22 -1.87 -5.50
CA TYR A 75 0.25 -2.93 -5.73
C TYR A 75 -1.12 -2.53 -5.20
N PRO A 76 -2.10 -2.22 -6.06
CA PRO A 76 -3.47 -1.95 -5.62
C PRO A 76 -4.10 -3.21 -5.04
N LEU A 77 -4.56 -3.14 -3.80
CA LEU A 77 -5.26 -4.27 -3.19
C LEU A 77 -6.69 -4.38 -3.74
N SER A 78 -7.23 -5.59 -3.72
CA SER A 78 -8.67 -5.77 -3.90
C SER A 78 -9.43 -5.08 -2.76
N GLY A 79 -10.59 -4.50 -3.05
CA GLY A 79 -11.38 -3.73 -2.09
C GLY A 79 -12.08 -4.61 -1.05
N SER A 80 -11.34 -5.40 -0.30
CA SER A 80 -11.88 -6.29 0.73
C SER A 80 -11.10 -6.22 2.04
N LEU A 81 -11.81 -6.32 3.15
CA LEU A 81 -11.15 -6.44 4.46
C LEU A 81 -10.26 -7.68 4.53
N THR A 82 -10.65 -8.77 3.90
CA THR A 82 -9.85 -10.01 3.90
C THR A 82 -8.46 -9.78 3.32
N SER A 83 -8.33 -9.11 2.19
CA SER A 83 -7.04 -8.79 1.59
C SER A 83 -6.22 -7.86 2.48
N LEU A 84 -6.86 -6.83 3.04
CA LEU A 84 -6.23 -5.88 3.94
C LEU A 84 -5.65 -6.58 5.17
N LEU A 85 -6.45 -7.38 5.86
CA LEU A 85 -6.02 -8.10 7.07
C LEU A 85 -4.96 -9.16 6.76
N THR A 86 -5.01 -9.79 5.60
CA THR A 86 -4.00 -10.75 5.14
C THR A 86 -2.64 -10.09 5.00
N GLU A 87 -2.57 -8.90 4.42
CA GLU A 87 -1.32 -8.15 4.29
C GLU A 87 -0.76 -7.75 5.66
N ILE A 88 -1.61 -7.23 6.55
CA ILE A 88 -1.20 -6.85 7.91
C ILE A 88 -0.67 -8.07 8.67
N ALA A 89 -1.35 -9.21 8.59
CA ALA A 89 -0.90 -10.45 9.23
C ALA A 89 0.46 -10.93 8.69
N HIS A 90 0.78 -10.60 7.44
CA HIS A 90 2.06 -10.93 6.81
C HIS A 90 3.18 -9.94 7.16
N GLY A 91 2.87 -8.86 7.85
CA GLY A 91 3.84 -7.85 8.25
C GLY A 91 3.87 -6.60 7.36
N ASN A 92 2.92 -6.46 6.45
CA ASN A 92 2.87 -5.36 5.49
C ASN A 92 1.86 -4.29 5.92
N PRO A 93 2.31 -3.07 6.28
CA PRO A 93 1.40 -1.96 6.48
C PRO A 93 0.76 -1.54 5.15
N VAL A 94 -0.47 -1.09 5.19
CA VAL A 94 -1.24 -0.75 3.99
C VAL A 94 -1.68 0.70 4.02
N LEU A 95 -1.39 1.43 2.94
CA LEU A 95 -1.86 2.80 2.74
C LEU A 95 -3.32 2.76 2.26
N VAL A 96 -4.18 3.49 2.95
CA VAL A 96 -5.61 3.56 2.64
C VAL A 96 -6.08 5.00 2.53
N MET A 97 -7.21 5.19 1.86
CA MET A 97 -7.87 6.48 1.78
C MET A 97 -9.28 6.36 2.35
N GLN A 98 -9.65 7.33 3.18
CA GLN A 98 -10.95 7.40 3.83
C GLN A 98 -11.59 8.76 3.56
N ASN A 99 -12.91 8.81 3.57
CA ASN A 99 -13.64 10.06 3.74
C ASN A 99 -14.20 10.10 5.17
N LEU A 100 -13.59 10.92 6.01
CA LEU A 100 -13.99 11.10 7.42
C LEU A 100 -15.15 12.06 7.60
N GLY A 101 -15.54 12.75 6.53
CA GLY A 101 -16.68 13.63 6.50
C GLY A 101 -17.98 12.90 6.13
N ASN A 102 -18.80 13.57 5.35
CA ASN A 102 -20.06 13.03 4.84
C ASN A 102 -20.26 13.46 3.38
N ASP A 103 -21.42 13.14 2.78
CA ASP A 103 -21.70 13.48 1.37
C ASP A 103 -21.75 14.99 1.08
N TRP A 104 -22.00 15.79 2.11
CA TRP A 104 -22.10 17.25 2.01
C TRP A 104 -20.77 17.95 2.27
N PHE A 105 -19.94 17.37 3.18
CA PHE A 105 -18.66 17.92 3.60
C PHE A 105 -17.62 16.80 3.59
N GLU A 106 -17.00 16.61 2.44
CA GLU A 106 -15.95 15.61 2.26
C GLU A 106 -14.70 16.00 3.07
N ASN A 107 -14.12 15.00 3.70
CA ASN A 107 -12.82 15.12 4.40
C ASN A 107 -11.97 13.91 4.04
N TRP A 108 -11.31 14.01 2.90
CA TRP A 108 -10.44 12.97 2.40
C TRP A 108 -9.17 12.86 3.23
N HIS A 109 -8.85 11.65 3.60
CA HIS A 109 -7.79 11.36 4.56
C HIS A 109 -7.02 10.11 4.14
N PHE A 110 -5.69 10.21 4.14
CA PHE A 110 -4.82 9.06 3.97
C PHE A 110 -4.33 8.59 5.33
N ALA A 111 -4.35 7.30 5.55
CA ALA A 111 -3.86 6.65 6.77
C ALA A 111 -3.10 5.38 6.43
N VAL A 112 -2.35 4.87 7.40
CA VAL A 112 -1.64 3.61 7.26
C VAL A 112 -2.22 2.62 8.27
N VAL A 113 -2.76 1.51 7.77
CA VAL A 113 -3.23 0.42 8.62
C VAL A 113 -2.02 -0.40 9.05
N ILE A 114 -1.84 -0.53 10.36
CA ILE A 114 -0.69 -1.22 10.96
C ILE A 114 -1.07 -2.41 11.81
N GLY A 115 -2.33 -2.59 12.10
CA GLY A 115 -2.77 -3.69 12.96
C GLY A 115 -4.26 -3.89 12.98
N TYR A 116 -4.67 -4.96 13.63
CA TYR A 116 -6.07 -5.29 13.84
C TYR A 116 -6.24 -6.15 15.11
N ASP A 117 -7.44 -6.12 15.65
CA ASP A 117 -7.87 -6.98 16.73
C ASP A 117 -9.27 -7.51 16.39
N LEU A 118 -9.35 -8.78 16.00
CA LEU A 118 -10.60 -9.41 15.58
C LEU A 118 -11.54 -9.68 16.75
N GLU A 119 -11.02 -9.91 17.94
CA GLU A 119 -11.82 -10.12 19.14
C GLU A 119 -12.60 -8.84 19.49
N ASN A 120 -11.92 -7.70 19.49
CA ASN A 120 -12.51 -6.40 19.76
C ASN A 120 -13.10 -5.71 18.51
N LYS A 121 -12.95 -6.33 17.33
CA LYS A 121 -13.43 -5.81 16.04
C LYS A 121 -12.91 -4.41 15.74
N THR A 122 -11.61 -4.22 15.90
CA THR A 122 -10.92 -2.94 15.67
C THR A 122 -9.79 -3.05 14.68
N LEU A 123 -9.49 -1.93 14.03
CA LEU A 123 -8.25 -1.69 13.28
C LEU A 123 -7.39 -0.67 14.00
N ILE A 124 -6.09 -0.78 13.81
CA ILE A 124 -5.10 0.15 14.34
C ILE A 124 -4.46 0.86 13.17
N LEU A 125 -4.49 2.20 13.20
CA LEU A 125 -3.94 3.05 12.15
C LEU A 125 -2.91 4.02 12.71
N ARG A 126 -1.99 4.43 11.83
CA ARG A 126 -1.25 5.68 11.98
C ARG A 126 -1.95 6.73 11.12
N SER A 127 -2.35 7.81 11.73
CA SER A 127 -3.17 8.82 11.08
C SER A 127 -2.84 10.20 11.61
N GLY A 128 -2.49 11.08 10.71
CA GLY A 128 -2.09 12.42 11.11
C GLY A 128 -0.87 12.40 12.03
N THR A 129 -0.92 13.13 13.13
CA THR A 129 0.09 13.12 14.18
C THR A 129 -0.12 12.00 15.20
N THR A 130 -1.16 11.19 15.03
CA THR A 130 -1.54 10.13 15.95
C THR A 130 -0.79 8.85 15.62
N LYS A 131 0.08 8.42 16.52
CA LYS A 131 0.88 7.21 16.37
C LYS A 131 0.03 5.94 16.38
N ARG A 132 -1.04 5.93 17.16
CA ARG A 132 -1.92 4.79 17.29
C ARG A 132 -3.37 5.25 17.42
N TRP A 133 -4.13 5.01 16.37
CA TRP A 133 -5.56 5.34 16.34
C TRP A 133 -6.36 4.06 16.14
N ASP A 134 -7.15 3.70 17.17
CA ASP A 134 -8.05 2.57 17.10
C ASP A 134 -9.38 3.03 16.49
N THR A 135 -9.85 2.29 15.51
CA THR A 135 -11.17 2.48 14.92
C THR A 135 -11.89 1.14 14.87
N THR A 136 -13.21 1.15 15.01
CA THR A 136 -13.98 -0.08 14.83
C THR A 136 -13.94 -0.51 13.36
N LEU A 137 -14.02 -1.81 13.10
CA LEU A 137 -14.09 -2.33 11.73
C LEU A 137 -15.28 -1.73 10.96
N ALA A 138 -16.43 -1.57 11.64
CA ALA A 138 -17.63 -1.02 11.03
C ALA A 138 -17.44 0.45 10.59
N VAL A 139 -16.87 1.28 11.44
CA VAL A 139 -16.60 2.70 11.13
C VAL A 139 -15.55 2.81 10.03
N PHE A 140 -14.47 2.04 10.13
CA PHE A 140 -13.44 2.02 9.11
C PHE A 140 -14.00 1.60 7.75
N GLU A 141 -14.75 0.51 7.69
CA GLU A 141 -15.32 0.03 6.43
C GLU A 141 -16.20 1.08 5.77
N ARG A 142 -17.01 1.79 6.56
CA ARG A 142 -17.88 2.85 6.05
C ARG A 142 -17.10 4.02 5.45
N THR A 143 -16.10 4.50 6.15
CA THR A 143 -15.26 5.62 5.68
C THR A 143 -14.36 5.22 4.50
N TRP A 144 -13.92 3.98 4.49
CA TRP A 144 -13.09 3.40 3.42
C TRP A 144 -13.91 3.14 2.15
N ALA A 145 -15.14 2.66 2.30
CA ALA A 145 -16.06 2.44 1.17
C ALA A 145 -16.29 3.71 0.35
N ARG A 146 -16.29 4.88 0.99
CA ARG A 146 -16.45 6.17 0.31
C ARG A 146 -15.31 6.51 -0.66
N SER A 147 -14.15 5.88 -0.50
CA SER A 147 -13.01 5.97 -1.43
C SER A 147 -13.01 4.85 -2.47
N ASP A 148 -14.11 4.11 -2.60
CA ASP A 148 -14.19 2.87 -3.38
C ASP A 148 -13.15 1.85 -2.91
N TYR A 149 -12.95 1.76 -1.58
CA TYR A 149 -12.03 0.84 -0.93
C TYR A 149 -10.58 0.98 -1.39
N TRP A 150 -10.15 2.21 -1.66
CA TRP A 150 -8.79 2.43 -2.13
C TRP A 150 -7.75 1.99 -1.11
N ALA A 151 -6.87 1.10 -1.52
CA ALA A 151 -5.77 0.59 -0.71
C ALA A 151 -4.57 0.31 -1.60
N LEU A 152 -3.40 0.75 -1.15
CA LEU A 152 -2.15 0.58 -1.88
C LEU A 152 -1.13 -0.12 -1.00
N LEU A 153 -0.62 -1.24 -1.48
CA LEU A 153 0.51 -1.93 -0.89
C LEU A 153 1.78 -1.49 -1.60
N ILE A 154 2.77 -1.08 -0.84
CA ILE A 154 4.06 -0.63 -1.37
C ILE A 154 5.13 -1.59 -0.88
N LEU A 155 5.79 -2.29 -1.82
CA LEU A 155 6.79 -3.32 -1.53
C LEU A 155 8.05 -3.14 -2.37
N PRO A 156 9.21 -3.61 -1.88
CA PRO A 156 10.35 -3.83 -2.76
C PRO A 156 10.00 -4.76 -3.93
N PRO A 157 10.57 -4.56 -5.14
CA PRO A 157 10.18 -5.30 -6.34
C PRO A 157 10.30 -6.83 -6.26
N GLY A 158 11.20 -7.33 -5.42
CA GLY A 158 11.40 -8.78 -5.24
C GLY A 158 10.41 -9.44 -4.29
N GLU A 159 9.58 -8.66 -3.59
CA GLU A 159 8.59 -9.18 -2.66
C GLU A 159 7.22 -9.31 -3.30
N ILE A 160 6.49 -10.34 -2.92
CA ILE A 160 5.15 -10.63 -3.44
C ILE A 160 4.13 -10.41 -2.32
N PRO A 161 3.04 -9.66 -2.60
CA PRO A 161 1.97 -9.48 -1.64
C PRO A 161 1.38 -10.82 -1.20
N ALA A 162 1.06 -10.96 0.09
CA ALA A 162 0.47 -12.18 0.64
C ALA A 162 -0.89 -12.50 0.01
N SER A 163 -1.63 -11.48 -0.41
CA SER A 163 -2.94 -11.59 -1.04
C SER A 163 -2.89 -11.58 -2.57
N ALA A 164 -1.70 -11.68 -3.18
CA ALA A 164 -1.52 -11.46 -4.61
C ALA A 164 -2.14 -12.55 -5.48
N GLY A 165 -2.80 -12.10 -6.55
CA GLY A 165 -3.05 -12.90 -7.74
C GLY A 165 -2.02 -12.60 -8.82
N LEU A 166 -1.70 -13.60 -9.66
CA LEU A 166 -0.67 -13.50 -10.70
C LEU A 166 -0.86 -12.30 -11.63
N LEU A 167 -2.03 -12.16 -12.24
CA LEU A 167 -2.27 -11.12 -13.25
C LEU A 167 -2.11 -9.72 -12.69
N ARG A 168 -2.62 -9.48 -11.50
CA ARG A 168 -2.50 -8.17 -10.84
C ARG A 168 -1.05 -7.86 -10.48
N TYR A 169 -0.31 -8.87 -10.03
CA TYR A 169 1.12 -8.72 -9.74
C TYR A 169 1.93 -8.40 -11.00
N LEU A 170 1.66 -9.12 -12.11
CA LEU A 170 2.34 -8.86 -13.38
C LEU A 170 2.00 -7.47 -13.93
N GLN A 171 0.78 -6.98 -13.74
CA GLN A 171 0.40 -5.63 -14.15
C GLN A 171 1.19 -4.57 -13.36
N ALA A 172 1.34 -4.74 -12.06
CA ALA A 172 2.12 -3.83 -11.23
C ALA A 172 3.60 -3.80 -11.65
N ALA A 173 4.17 -4.96 -12.00
CA ALA A 173 5.53 -5.06 -12.51
C ALA A 173 5.68 -4.39 -13.88
N HIS A 174 4.70 -4.59 -14.77
CA HIS A 174 4.67 -3.95 -16.09
C HIS A 174 4.60 -2.43 -15.98
N ASP A 175 3.84 -1.90 -15.07
CA ASP A 175 3.73 -0.46 -14.84
C ASP A 175 5.07 0.15 -14.43
N ARG A 176 5.92 -0.58 -13.72
CA ARG A 176 7.29 -0.16 -13.42
C ARG A 176 8.17 -0.15 -14.67
N GLU A 177 8.05 -1.16 -15.50
CA GLU A 177 8.80 -1.26 -16.75
C GLU A 177 8.50 -0.06 -17.66
N THR A 178 7.23 0.30 -17.81
CA THR A 178 6.80 1.43 -18.65
C THR A 178 7.21 2.79 -18.09
N THR A 179 7.55 2.89 -16.82
CA THR A 179 8.08 4.12 -16.19
C THR A 179 9.60 4.19 -16.20
N GLY A 180 10.28 3.37 -17.00
CA GLY A 180 11.73 3.38 -17.15
C GLY A 180 12.51 2.65 -16.06
N GLN A 181 11.86 1.78 -15.30
CA GLN A 181 12.47 1.03 -14.21
C GLN A 181 12.55 -0.47 -14.56
N ALA A 182 13.20 -0.77 -15.68
CA ALA A 182 13.29 -2.13 -16.21
C ALA A 182 13.96 -3.13 -15.26
N ASP A 183 14.99 -2.71 -14.51
CA ASP A 183 15.68 -3.60 -13.55
C ASP A 183 14.74 -4.02 -12.41
N ALA A 184 13.96 -3.10 -11.89
CA ALA A 184 13.00 -3.39 -10.83
C ALA A 184 11.85 -4.28 -11.35
N ALA A 185 11.39 -4.04 -12.58
CA ALA A 185 10.40 -4.89 -13.23
C ALA A 185 10.95 -6.30 -13.45
N LEU A 186 12.19 -6.44 -13.91
CA LEU A 186 12.85 -7.74 -14.08
C LEU A 186 12.90 -8.53 -12.77
N THR A 187 13.26 -7.88 -11.67
CA THR A 187 13.25 -8.49 -10.33
C THR A 187 11.85 -8.98 -9.94
N ALA A 188 10.83 -8.18 -10.21
CA ALA A 188 9.45 -8.56 -9.94
C ALA A 188 8.97 -9.73 -10.80
N TYR A 189 9.28 -9.75 -12.08
CA TYR A 189 8.92 -10.86 -12.97
C TYR A 189 9.63 -12.16 -12.59
N ARG A 190 10.90 -12.07 -12.19
CA ARG A 190 11.63 -13.23 -11.68
C ARG A 190 10.95 -13.78 -10.42
N ALA A 191 10.57 -12.92 -9.48
CA ALA A 191 9.86 -13.33 -8.29
C ALA A 191 8.52 -14.01 -8.63
N ALA A 192 7.78 -13.51 -9.63
CA ALA A 192 6.56 -14.12 -10.12
C ALA A 192 6.78 -15.53 -10.66
N SER A 193 7.86 -15.75 -11.41
CA SER A 193 8.18 -17.08 -11.97
C SER A 193 8.44 -18.13 -10.88
N PHE A 194 9.02 -17.71 -9.76
CA PHE A 194 9.22 -18.61 -8.61
C PHE A 194 7.95 -18.80 -7.79
N ARG A 195 7.10 -17.79 -7.69
CA ARG A 195 5.87 -17.87 -6.90
C ARG A 195 4.80 -18.67 -7.62
N TRP A 196 4.74 -18.57 -8.96
CA TRP A 196 3.76 -19.25 -9.80
C TRP A 196 4.48 -20.06 -10.91
N PRO A 197 5.22 -21.12 -10.55
CA PRO A 197 6.07 -21.85 -11.51
C PRO A 197 5.30 -22.61 -12.58
N GLN A 198 4.00 -22.88 -12.36
CA GLN A 198 3.14 -23.54 -13.32
C GLN A 198 2.45 -22.59 -14.30
N GLU A 199 2.64 -21.27 -14.12
CA GLU A 199 1.95 -20.27 -14.92
C GLU A 199 2.84 -19.76 -16.05
N THR A 200 2.47 -20.07 -17.28
CA THR A 200 3.19 -19.66 -18.50
C THR A 200 3.37 -18.15 -18.56
N ALA A 201 2.34 -17.37 -18.16
CA ALA A 201 2.39 -15.90 -18.16
C ALA A 201 3.54 -15.35 -17.32
N ALA A 202 3.85 -15.96 -16.17
CA ALA A 202 4.96 -15.54 -15.30
C ALA A 202 6.32 -15.73 -16.00
N TRP A 203 6.52 -16.86 -16.65
CA TRP A 203 7.75 -17.16 -17.39
C TRP A 203 7.91 -16.30 -18.64
N LEU A 204 6.83 -16.06 -19.38
CA LEU A 204 6.85 -15.19 -20.57
C LEU A 204 7.20 -13.75 -20.19
N ALA A 205 6.61 -13.22 -19.14
CA ALA A 205 6.91 -11.86 -18.67
C ALA A 205 8.38 -11.73 -18.30
N TYR A 206 8.92 -12.69 -17.56
CA TYR A 206 10.34 -12.72 -17.19
C TYR A 206 11.25 -12.81 -18.41
N GLY A 207 10.96 -13.76 -19.33
CA GLY A 207 11.73 -13.94 -20.54
C GLY A 207 11.73 -12.73 -21.46
N ASN A 208 10.58 -12.10 -21.69
CA ASN A 208 10.46 -10.92 -22.53
C ASN A 208 11.29 -9.75 -21.98
N THR A 209 11.32 -9.55 -20.68
CA THR A 209 12.09 -8.49 -20.05
C THR A 209 13.59 -8.77 -20.16
N LEU A 210 14.03 -10.01 -20.03
CA LEU A 210 15.44 -10.40 -20.21
C LEU A 210 15.93 -10.09 -21.64
N TYR A 211 15.08 -10.31 -22.66
CA TYR A 211 15.46 -10.06 -24.05
C TYR A 211 15.34 -8.59 -24.46
N ALA A 212 14.57 -7.79 -23.75
CA ALA A 212 14.40 -6.37 -24.03
C ALA A 212 15.51 -5.49 -23.44
N GLY A 213 16.31 -6.04 -22.52
CA GLY A 213 17.39 -5.34 -21.82
C GLY A 213 18.69 -5.27 -22.55
#